data_970ecc778c9c902724b0ab1a08e615e6
#
_entry.id   970ecc778c9c902724b0ab1a08e615e6
#
_cell.length_a   1.000
_cell.length_b   1.000
_cell.length_c   1.000
_cell.angle_alpha   90.00
_cell.angle_beta   90.00
_cell.angle_gamma   90.00
#
_symmetry.space_group_name_H-M   'P 1'
#
loop_
_entity.id
_entity.type
_entity.pdbx_description
1 polymer ?
#
loop_
_entity_poly.entity_id
_entity_poly.type
_entity_poly.pdbx_seq_one_letter_code
_entity_poly.pdbx_strand_id
1 'polypeptide(L)'
;MGVALDSILGTATLAAGGTFEPLTPGAADVFTIRDYVKNTHAYLLEAWAVDDTSPCRFSIASPRMNDSQLGLQLSLPSGAAIGPADEPQVIFPGPVQVPVYNADQLRVSANGVTGDKVALSFLLYYEDLDGSDAKYSSWLQIVNQIEKVFGILVQPTSGALDYGSGAALDSVDDRLEADKKYALLGMTTDTPLAQIGITGPDTGRYRVSMPGKVDPTIGGDWFVQLSAKYNLPLIPVIKANNAGSTLIDCVDTAGGATPNITLILAQLAG
;
A
#
# COMPACT_ATOMS: atom_id res chain seq x y z
N MET A 1 -13.50 8.55 -16.88
CA MET A 1 -13.04 7.24 -16.38
C MET A 1 -12.41 7.50 -15.04
N GLY A 2 -12.96 6.89 -13.98
CA GLY A 2 -12.36 6.92 -12.66
C GLY A 2 -11.29 5.83 -12.55
N VAL A 3 -10.20 6.13 -11.88
CA VAL A 3 -9.17 5.13 -11.52
C VAL A 3 -9.01 5.15 -10.02
N ALA A 4 -8.60 4.03 -9.44
CA ALA A 4 -8.22 3.97 -8.03
C ALA A 4 -7.11 2.96 -7.79
N LEU A 5 -6.36 3.22 -6.74
CA LEU A 5 -5.47 2.26 -6.12
C LEU A 5 -6.14 1.72 -4.86
N ASP A 6 -5.96 0.45 -4.61
CA ASP A 6 -6.43 -0.20 -3.38
C ASP A 6 -5.36 -1.18 -2.92
N SER A 7 -4.93 -1.05 -1.70
CA SER A 7 -3.93 -1.94 -1.11
C SER A 7 -4.62 -2.89 -0.15
N ILE A 8 -4.30 -4.15 -0.28
CA ILE A 8 -4.85 -5.21 0.56
C ILE A 8 -3.72 -5.80 1.40
N LEU A 9 -3.96 -5.88 2.70
CA LEU A 9 -3.08 -6.50 3.68
C LEU A 9 -3.60 -7.91 3.99
N GLY A 10 -2.72 -8.89 3.98
CA GLY A 10 -2.98 -10.22 4.50
C GLY A 10 -1.93 -10.60 5.54
N THR A 11 -2.34 -11.07 6.71
CA THR A 11 -1.46 -11.38 7.82
C THR A 11 -1.77 -12.71 8.47
N ALA A 12 -0.79 -13.31 9.10
CA ALA A 12 -0.96 -14.47 9.98
C ALA A 12 0.19 -14.58 10.99
N THR A 13 -0.09 -15.32 12.07
CA THR A 13 0.94 -16.05 12.81
C THR A 13 0.83 -17.50 12.38
N LEU A 14 1.86 -18.04 11.76
CA LEU A 14 1.83 -19.38 11.17
C LEU A 14 1.72 -20.46 12.24
N ALA A 15 0.75 -21.34 12.12
CA ALA A 15 0.48 -22.41 13.09
C ALA A 15 1.27 -23.70 12.77
N ALA A 16 1.55 -23.96 11.50
CA ALA A 16 2.26 -25.16 11.06
C ALA A 16 3.31 -24.82 9.98
N GLY A 17 4.54 -25.21 10.20
CA GLY A 17 5.59 -25.01 9.20
C GLY A 17 5.44 -25.95 7.99
N GLY A 18 5.92 -25.48 6.83
CA GLY A 18 6.05 -26.29 5.63
C GLY A 18 4.78 -26.45 4.78
N THR A 19 3.64 -25.90 5.20
CA THR A 19 2.39 -25.88 4.42
C THR A 19 1.90 -24.47 4.21
N PHE A 20 1.12 -24.24 3.13
CA PHE A 20 0.48 -22.96 2.93
C PHE A 20 -0.73 -22.81 3.86
N GLU A 21 -0.70 -21.78 4.69
CA GLU A 21 -1.79 -21.40 5.59
C GLU A 21 -2.48 -20.13 5.07
N PRO A 22 -3.83 -20.06 5.19
CA PRO A 22 -4.54 -18.86 4.75
C PRO A 22 -4.16 -17.64 5.60
N LEU A 23 -3.96 -16.50 4.95
CA LEU A 23 -3.84 -15.22 5.62
C LEU A 23 -5.22 -14.66 5.97
N THR A 24 -5.26 -13.83 7.01
CA THR A 24 -6.44 -13.04 7.39
C THR A 24 -6.31 -11.64 6.78
N PRO A 25 -7.35 -11.09 6.14
CA PRO A 25 -7.30 -9.71 5.66
C PRO A 25 -7.23 -8.73 6.83
N GLY A 26 -6.50 -7.64 6.67
CA GLY A 26 -6.47 -6.53 7.62
C GLY A 26 -7.86 -5.90 7.80
N ALA A 27 -8.04 -5.15 8.89
CA ALA A 27 -9.32 -4.51 9.19
C ALA A 27 -9.80 -3.63 8.02
N ALA A 28 -11.07 -3.79 7.65
CA ALA A 28 -11.72 -3.16 6.51
C ALA A 28 -11.22 -3.61 5.12
N ASP A 29 -10.25 -4.51 5.04
CA ASP A 29 -9.83 -5.14 3.79
C ASP A 29 -10.68 -6.37 3.48
N VAL A 30 -10.70 -6.77 2.23
CA VAL A 30 -11.35 -8.00 1.77
C VAL A 30 -10.51 -8.63 0.67
N PHE A 31 -10.41 -9.96 0.68
CA PHE A 31 -9.76 -10.71 -0.40
C PHE A 31 -10.69 -10.92 -1.60
N THR A 32 -11.50 -9.92 -1.90
CA THR A 32 -12.41 -9.96 -3.05
C THR A 32 -12.17 -8.72 -3.88
N ILE A 33 -11.97 -8.89 -5.17
CA ILE A 33 -11.89 -7.78 -6.11
C ILE A 33 -13.26 -7.09 -6.14
N ARG A 34 -13.26 -5.79 -5.96
CA ARG A 34 -14.50 -5.02 -5.82
C ARG A 34 -15.34 -5.09 -7.10
N ASP A 35 -16.64 -5.34 -6.95
CA ASP A 35 -17.56 -5.63 -8.04
C ASP A 35 -18.11 -4.40 -8.79
N TYR A 36 -17.84 -3.20 -8.29
CA TYR A 36 -18.25 -1.96 -8.95
C TYR A 36 -17.28 -1.49 -10.06
N VAL A 37 -16.28 -2.29 -10.35
CA VAL A 37 -15.42 -2.09 -11.53
C VAL A 37 -16.17 -2.57 -12.75
N LYS A 38 -16.68 -1.66 -13.58
CA LYS A 38 -17.43 -2.01 -14.81
C LYS A 38 -16.55 -2.65 -15.85
N ASN A 39 -16.87 -3.89 -16.21
CA ASN A 39 -16.35 -4.61 -17.39
C ASN A 39 -14.82 -4.60 -17.58
N THR A 40 -14.08 -4.18 -16.57
CA THR A 40 -12.63 -4.04 -16.64
C THR A 40 -11.94 -4.93 -15.64
N HIS A 41 -10.66 -5.07 -15.81
CA HIS A 41 -9.80 -5.85 -14.95
C HIS A 41 -9.28 -4.95 -13.83
N ALA A 42 -9.16 -5.50 -12.64
CA ALA A 42 -8.22 -4.98 -11.67
C ALA A 42 -6.84 -5.55 -12.01
N TYR A 43 -5.78 -4.80 -11.73
CA TYR A 43 -4.42 -5.22 -12.00
C TYR A 43 -3.63 -5.26 -10.70
N LEU A 44 -2.97 -6.39 -10.43
CA LEU A 44 -1.97 -6.47 -9.38
C LEU A 44 -0.69 -5.79 -9.88
N LEU A 45 -0.31 -4.68 -9.28
CA LEU A 45 0.86 -3.92 -9.68
C LEU A 45 2.11 -4.35 -8.92
N GLU A 46 2.04 -4.31 -7.59
CA GLU A 46 3.14 -4.59 -6.70
C GLU A 46 2.69 -5.50 -5.56
N ALA A 47 3.59 -6.30 -5.03
CA ALA A 47 3.41 -6.97 -3.76
C ALA A 47 4.71 -6.87 -2.95
N TRP A 48 4.58 -6.61 -1.65
CA TRP A 48 5.70 -6.59 -0.72
C TRP A 48 5.32 -7.35 0.54
N ALA A 49 6.32 -7.87 1.21
CA ALA A 49 6.10 -8.72 2.36
C ALA A 49 7.17 -8.53 3.44
N VAL A 50 6.81 -8.97 4.62
CA VAL A 50 7.70 -9.11 5.77
C VAL A 50 7.44 -10.43 6.46
N ASP A 51 8.47 -10.88 7.17
CA ASP A 51 8.49 -12.03 8.06
C ASP A 51 9.33 -11.66 9.28
N ASP A 52 8.98 -12.12 10.46
CA ASP A 52 9.71 -11.73 11.67
C ASP A 52 10.96 -12.59 11.95
N THR A 53 11.13 -13.77 11.30
CA THR A 53 12.25 -14.66 11.62
C THR A 53 12.89 -15.43 10.48
N SER A 54 12.18 -15.79 9.42
CA SER A 54 12.64 -16.80 8.46
C SER A 54 12.16 -16.54 7.03
N PRO A 55 12.82 -17.13 6.02
CA PRO A 55 12.32 -17.02 4.66
C PRO A 55 10.93 -17.64 4.52
N CYS A 56 10.05 -16.92 3.84
CA CYS A 56 8.66 -17.29 3.67
C CYS A 56 8.30 -17.33 2.18
N ARG A 57 7.29 -18.10 1.84
CA ARG A 57 6.65 -18.08 0.53
C ARG A 57 5.21 -17.66 0.67
N PHE A 58 4.76 -16.82 -0.24
CA PHE A 58 3.38 -16.36 -0.32
C PHE A 58 2.73 -16.88 -1.59
N SER A 59 1.41 -16.99 -1.56
CA SER A 59 0.59 -17.34 -2.70
C SER A 59 -0.62 -16.43 -2.80
N ILE A 60 -0.86 -15.89 -3.98
CA ILE A 60 -2.07 -15.16 -4.33
C ILE A 60 -2.73 -15.93 -5.48
N ALA A 61 -3.94 -16.41 -5.27
CA ALA A 61 -4.66 -17.20 -6.25
C ALA A 61 -6.10 -16.73 -6.43
N SER A 62 -6.61 -16.79 -7.65
CA SER A 62 -8.02 -16.67 -7.96
C SER A 62 -8.40 -17.71 -9.02
N PRO A 63 -9.70 -18.03 -9.18
CA PRO A 63 -10.14 -18.97 -10.19
C PRO A 63 -9.75 -18.60 -11.62
N ARG A 64 -9.50 -17.31 -11.87
CA ARG A 64 -9.17 -16.77 -13.20
C ARG A 64 -7.71 -16.40 -13.37
N MET A 65 -6.98 -16.20 -12.27
CA MET A 65 -5.56 -15.82 -12.33
C MET A 65 -4.70 -16.96 -12.88
N ASN A 66 -5.02 -18.18 -12.49
CA ASN A 66 -4.38 -19.39 -13.02
C ASN A 66 -5.20 -20.65 -12.67
N ASP A 67 -4.88 -21.76 -13.34
CA ASP A 67 -5.51 -23.07 -13.15
C ASP A 67 -4.96 -23.85 -11.95
N SER A 68 -3.90 -23.37 -11.31
CA SER A 68 -3.27 -24.08 -10.20
C SER A 68 -3.87 -23.67 -8.85
N GLN A 69 -3.86 -24.61 -7.90
CA GLN A 69 -4.33 -24.33 -6.54
C GLN A 69 -3.45 -23.32 -5.80
N LEU A 70 -2.21 -23.11 -6.23
CA LEU A 70 -1.22 -22.26 -5.56
C LEU A 70 -1.13 -20.85 -6.14
N GLY A 71 -1.67 -20.60 -7.33
CA GLY A 71 -1.67 -19.27 -7.91
C GLY A 71 -0.29 -18.68 -8.21
N LEU A 72 -0.19 -17.38 -8.07
CA LEU A 72 1.06 -16.65 -8.15
C LEU A 72 1.85 -16.89 -6.86
N GLN A 73 2.95 -17.61 -6.96
CA GLN A 73 3.85 -17.86 -5.83
C GLN A 73 4.97 -16.82 -5.79
N LEU A 74 5.17 -16.24 -4.62
CA LEU A 74 6.14 -15.20 -4.36
C LEU A 74 7.04 -15.64 -3.20
N SER A 75 8.33 -15.44 -3.34
CA SER A 75 9.31 -15.82 -2.30
C SER A 75 9.86 -14.59 -1.61
N LEU A 76 9.82 -14.59 -0.30
CA LEU A 76 10.51 -13.64 0.55
C LEU A 76 11.81 -14.29 1.02
N PRO A 77 12.98 -13.74 0.70
CA PRO A 77 14.25 -14.28 1.17
C PRO A 77 14.45 -14.09 2.67
N SER A 78 15.35 -14.85 3.26
CA SER A 78 15.72 -14.64 4.67
C SER A 78 16.34 -13.26 4.88
N GLY A 79 16.11 -12.67 6.04
CA GLY A 79 16.60 -11.33 6.38
C GLY A 79 15.62 -10.21 6.01
N ALA A 80 14.39 -10.55 5.65
CA ALA A 80 13.31 -9.57 5.45
C ALA A 80 12.49 -9.38 6.74
N ALA A 81 13.07 -9.67 7.90
CA ALA A 81 12.43 -9.44 9.19
C ALA A 81 12.26 -7.94 9.46
N ILE A 82 11.20 -7.55 10.14
CA ILE A 82 11.04 -6.19 10.63
C ILE A 82 11.84 -6.02 11.90
N GLY A 83 12.96 -5.34 11.78
CA GLY A 83 13.85 -4.99 12.88
C GLY A 83 14.57 -3.69 12.58
N PRO A 84 15.48 -3.23 13.43
CA PRO A 84 16.17 -1.94 13.23
C PRO A 84 17.01 -1.86 11.94
N ALA A 85 17.29 -3.00 11.31
CA ALA A 85 18.09 -3.09 10.09
C ALA A 85 17.31 -3.64 8.89
N ASP A 86 16.09 -4.17 9.10
CA ASP A 86 15.37 -4.90 8.07
C ASP A 86 14.09 -4.16 7.68
N GLU A 87 13.80 -4.14 6.41
CA GLU A 87 12.65 -3.44 5.84
C GLU A 87 11.79 -4.39 4.99
N PRO A 88 10.49 -4.08 4.83
CA PRO A 88 9.63 -4.84 3.92
C PRO A 88 10.23 -4.88 2.51
N GLN A 89 10.21 -6.06 1.91
CA GLN A 89 10.77 -6.28 0.60
C GLN A 89 9.68 -6.41 -0.46
N VAL A 90 9.89 -5.74 -1.58
CA VAL A 90 9.07 -5.92 -2.78
C VAL A 90 9.39 -7.28 -3.38
N ILE A 91 8.44 -8.20 -3.35
CA ILE A 91 8.56 -9.57 -3.83
C ILE A 91 7.89 -9.80 -5.19
N PHE A 92 7.07 -8.85 -5.62
CA PHE A 92 6.53 -8.76 -6.96
C PHE A 92 6.79 -7.36 -7.51
N PRO A 93 7.94 -7.12 -8.11
CA PRO A 93 8.30 -5.80 -8.63
C PRO A 93 7.73 -5.53 -10.03
N GLY A 94 7.04 -6.49 -10.57
CA GLY A 94 6.58 -6.64 -11.95
C GLY A 94 6.81 -5.50 -12.92
N PRO A 95 7.40 -5.73 -14.10
CA PRO A 95 7.08 -4.89 -15.25
C PRO A 95 5.77 -5.32 -15.93
N VAL A 96 5.19 -6.44 -15.51
CA VAL A 96 4.01 -7.05 -16.12
C VAL A 96 2.85 -6.97 -15.15
N GLN A 97 1.79 -6.29 -15.55
CA GLN A 97 0.53 -6.27 -14.83
C GLN A 97 -0.08 -7.68 -14.87
N VAL A 98 -0.42 -8.22 -13.72
CA VAL A 98 -1.14 -9.48 -13.61
C VAL A 98 -2.63 -9.15 -13.52
N PRO A 99 -3.45 -9.53 -14.52
CA PRO A 99 -4.87 -9.22 -14.49
C PRO A 99 -5.57 -10.05 -13.40
N VAL A 100 -6.38 -9.41 -12.60
CA VAL A 100 -7.36 -10.01 -11.69
C VAL A 100 -8.73 -9.42 -12.02
N TYR A 101 -9.76 -10.24 -11.98
CA TYR A 101 -11.07 -9.82 -12.49
C TYR A 101 -11.96 -9.35 -11.35
N ASN A 102 -12.87 -8.41 -11.64
CA ASN A 102 -13.85 -7.91 -10.68
C ASN A 102 -14.66 -9.07 -10.06
N ALA A 103 -15.02 -8.90 -8.80
CA ALA A 103 -15.73 -9.90 -7.98
C ALA A 103 -14.98 -11.25 -7.82
N ASP A 104 -13.73 -11.38 -8.28
CA ASP A 104 -12.92 -12.55 -7.98
C ASP A 104 -12.56 -12.59 -6.50
N GLN A 105 -12.77 -13.73 -5.89
CA GLN A 105 -12.28 -14.00 -4.54
C GLN A 105 -10.83 -14.45 -4.62
N LEU A 106 -9.94 -13.69 -3.98
CA LEU A 106 -8.54 -14.06 -3.86
C LEU A 106 -8.35 -15.00 -2.67
N ARG A 107 -7.57 -16.06 -2.90
CA ARG A 107 -7.01 -16.87 -1.82
C ARG A 107 -5.58 -16.43 -1.60
N VAL A 108 -5.31 -15.94 -0.41
CA VAL A 108 -3.99 -15.45 -0.02
C VAL A 108 -3.48 -16.33 1.10
N SER A 109 -2.27 -16.86 0.94
CA SER A 109 -1.70 -17.79 1.91
C SER A 109 -0.18 -17.61 2.02
N ALA A 110 0.39 -18.10 3.12
CA ALA A 110 1.82 -18.09 3.38
C ALA A 110 2.31 -19.47 3.83
N ASN A 111 3.58 -19.74 3.57
CA ASN A 111 4.29 -20.93 4.01
C ASN A 111 5.67 -20.51 4.54
N GLY A 112 5.89 -20.66 5.81
CA GLY A 112 7.12 -20.32 6.54
C GLY A 112 7.37 -21.29 7.68
N VAL A 113 7.85 -20.80 8.79
CA VAL A 113 8.12 -21.59 10.02
C VAL A 113 6.98 -21.38 11.01
N THR A 114 6.71 -22.39 11.83
CA THR A 114 5.71 -22.31 12.91
C THR A 114 6.04 -21.18 13.88
N GLY A 115 5.09 -20.32 14.15
CA GLY A 115 5.21 -19.18 15.05
C GLY A 115 5.58 -17.87 14.35
N ASP A 116 6.03 -17.91 13.09
CA ASP A 116 6.38 -16.70 12.34
C ASP A 116 5.17 -15.79 12.16
N LYS A 117 5.37 -14.51 12.37
CA LYS A 117 4.42 -13.48 12.05
C LYS A 117 4.74 -12.94 10.65
N VAL A 118 3.80 -13.09 9.77
CA VAL A 118 3.98 -12.72 8.36
C VAL A 118 2.95 -11.70 7.93
N ALA A 119 3.36 -10.78 7.08
CA ALA A 119 2.46 -9.85 6.40
C ALA A 119 2.79 -9.79 4.92
N LEU A 120 1.76 -9.88 4.09
CA LEU A 120 1.80 -9.64 2.67
C LEU A 120 0.88 -8.48 2.35
N SER A 121 1.42 -7.47 1.69
CA SER A 121 0.63 -6.38 1.12
C SER A 121 0.72 -6.41 -0.39
N PHE A 122 -0.36 -6.09 -1.05
CA PHE A 122 -0.37 -5.98 -2.51
C PHE A 122 -1.25 -4.82 -2.98
N LEU A 123 -0.80 -4.18 -4.05
CA LEU A 123 -1.41 -2.99 -4.61
C LEU A 123 -2.19 -3.35 -5.87
N LEU A 124 -3.47 -3.06 -5.85
CA LEU A 124 -4.38 -3.21 -6.99
C LEU A 124 -4.65 -1.86 -7.65
N TYR A 125 -4.72 -1.88 -8.97
CA TYR A 125 -5.14 -0.75 -9.80
C TYR A 125 -6.47 -1.10 -10.46
N TYR A 126 -7.44 -0.23 -10.30
CA TYR A 126 -8.76 -0.34 -10.92
C TYR A 126 -8.95 0.74 -11.98
N GLU A 127 -9.52 0.36 -13.11
CA GLU A 127 -9.96 1.25 -14.18
C GLU A 127 -11.49 1.30 -14.23
N ASP A 128 -12.00 2.37 -14.85
CA ASP A 128 -13.44 2.55 -15.15
C ASP A 128 -14.39 2.40 -13.94
N LEU A 129 -13.95 2.95 -12.78
CA LEU A 129 -14.80 3.01 -11.60
C LEU A 129 -15.95 4.00 -11.79
N ASP A 130 -17.16 3.55 -11.51
CA ASP A 130 -18.32 4.44 -11.38
C ASP A 130 -18.30 5.14 -10.03
N GLY A 131 -18.44 6.47 -10.06
CA GLY A 131 -18.62 7.27 -8.86
C GLY A 131 -17.41 7.34 -7.93
N SER A 132 -16.22 7.02 -8.40
CA SER A 132 -15.01 7.23 -7.62
C SER A 132 -14.66 8.71 -7.58
N ASP A 133 -14.55 9.26 -6.35
CA ASP A 133 -14.00 10.59 -6.11
C ASP A 133 -12.46 10.60 -6.07
N ALA A 134 -11.83 9.46 -6.26
CA ALA A 134 -10.39 9.29 -6.23
C ALA A 134 -9.69 10.20 -7.24
N LYS A 135 -8.61 10.82 -6.82
CA LYS A 135 -7.82 11.75 -7.60
C LYS A 135 -6.40 11.24 -7.72
N TYR A 136 -6.04 10.84 -8.93
CA TYR A 136 -4.70 10.37 -9.26
C TYR A 136 -4.17 11.10 -10.48
N SER A 137 -2.87 11.25 -10.54
CA SER A 137 -2.17 11.84 -11.68
C SER A 137 -0.93 11.02 -12.05
N SER A 138 -0.50 11.13 -13.29
CA SER A 138 0.81 10.61 -13.70
C SER A 138 1.90 11.67 -13.44
N TRP A 139 3.15 11.22 -13.36
CA TRP A 139 4.28 12.12 -13.20
C TRP A 139 4.32 13.20 -14.30
N LEU A 140 4.08 12.80 -15.55
CA LEU A 140 4.09 13.72 -16.69
C LEU A 140 3.01 14.79 -16.61
N GLN A 141 1.90 14.51 -15.95
CA GLN A 141 0.81 15.49 -15.77
C GLN A 141 1.13 16.55 -14.73
N ILE A 142 1.90 16.19 -13.67
CA ILE A 142 2.12 17.08 -12.54
C ILE A 142 3.48 17.77 -12.55
N VAL A 143 4.50 17.22 -13.20
CA VAL A 143 5.89 17.70 -13.12
C VAL A 143 6.04 19.19 -13.43
N ASN A 144 5.30 19.70 -14.39
CA ASN A 144 5.32 21.11 -14.78
C ASN A 144 4.38 22.01 -13.95
N GLN A 145 3.63 21.42 -13.00
CA GLN A 145 2.70 22.14 -12.13
C GLN A 145 3.24 22.26 -10.69
N ILE A 146 4.41 21.68 -10.42
CA ILE A 146 5.00 21.70 -9.07
C ILE A 146 5.52 23.09 -8.75
N GLU A 147 4.95 23.72 -7.72
CA GLU A 147 5.40 25.02 -7.19
C GLU A 147 6.45 24.84 -6.11
N LYS A 148 6.27 23.89 -5.20
CA LYS A 148 7.19 23.55 -4.13
C LYS A 148 7.04 22.10 -3.67
N VAL A 149 8.10 21.55 -3.06
CA VAL A 149 8.11 20.22 -2.44
C VAL A 149 8.51 20.35 -0.99
N PHE A 150 7.84 19.65 -0.09
CA PHE A 150 8.14 19.63 1.34
C PHE A 150 7.64 18.36 2.01
N GLY A 151 8.14 18.11 3.24
CA GLY A 151 7.68 16.98 4.05
C GLY A 151 6.69 17.40 5.12
N ILE A 152 5.68 16.60 5.39
CA ILE A 152 4.76 16.72 6.52
C ILE A 152 4.96 15.54 7.45
N LEU A 153 5.09 15.80 8.75
CA LEU A 153 5.19 14.78 9.77
C LEU A 153 3.80 14.36 10.25
N VAL A 154 3.58 13.05 10.34
CA VAL A 154 2.40 12.44 10.96
C VAL A 154 2.83 11.32 11.88
N GLN A 155 2.13 11.12 12.99
CA GLN A 155 2.47 10.14 14.03
C GLN A 155 1.27 9.23 14.34
N PRO A 156 0.95 8.24 13.49
CA PRO A 156 -0.05 7.23 13.81
C PRO A 156 0.48 6.25 14.86
N THR A 157 -0.42 5.45 15.43
CA THR A 157 -0.01 4.29 16.23
C THR A 157 -0.05 3.04 15.37
N SER A 158 1.02 2.24 15.34
CA SER A 158 1.05 1.01 14.56
C SER A 158 0.16 -0.09 15.16
N GLY A 159 -0.45 -0.90 14.32
CA GLY A 159 -1.17 -2.10 14.71
C GLY A 159 -0.31 -3.36 14.56
N ALA A 160 -0.54 -4.35 15.41
CA ALA A 160 0.14 -5.66 15.36
C ALA A 160 -0.54 -6.54 14.31
N LEU A 161 0.13 -6.78 13.19
CA LEU A 161 -0.42 -7.55 12.07
C LEU A 161 -1.80 -7.03 11.58
N ASP A 162 -2.11 -5.79 11.88
CA ASP A 162 -3.32 -5.11 11.47
C ASP A 162 -3.09 -3.59 11.47
N TYR A 163 -4.03 -2.83 10.94
CA TYR A 163 -3.95 -1.38 10.96
C TYR A 163 -4.13 -0.84 12.38
N GLY A 164 -3.25 0.03 12.77
CA GLY A 164 -3.34 0.75 14.03
C GLY A 164 -4.26 1.96 13.97
N SER A 165 -4.20 2.80 14.99
CA SER A 165 -4.96 4.05 15.01
C SER A 165 -4.36 5.05 14.05
N GLY A 166 -5.10 5.40 13.01
CA GLY A 166 -4.70 6.40 12.03
C GLY A 166 -4.62 7.81 12.63
N ALA A 167 -3.71 8.61 12.08
CA ALA A 167 -3.59 10.03 12.40
C ALA A 167 -3.96 10.88 11.18
N ALA A 168 -4.63 12.01 11.40
CA ALA A 168 -4.98 12.93 10.32
C ALA A 168 -3.74 13.56 9.71
N LEU A 169 -3.78 13.84 8.40
CA LEU A 169 -2.67 14.39 7.65
C LEU A 169 -2.15 15.73 8.22
N ASP A 170 -3.03 16.52 8.82
CA ASP A 170 -2.75 17.81 9.44
C ASP A 170 -2.61 17.77 10.98
N SER A 171 -2.48 16.56 11.56
CA SER A 171 -2.54 16.38 13.02
C SER A 171 -1.31 16.92 13.76
N VAL A 172 -0.15 16.98 13.11
CA VAL A 172 1.11 17.43 13.71
C VAL A 172 1.62 18.70 13.02
N ASP A 173 1.43 18.80 11.72
CA ASP A 173 2.01 19.84 10.87
C ASP A 173 0.94 20.43 9.94
N ASP A 174 0.49 21.64 10.25
CA ASP A 174 -0.58 22.36 9.52
C ASP A 174 0.03 23.38 8.52
N ARG A 175 0.89 22.90 7.61
CA ARG A 175 1.47 23.73 6.54
C ARG A 175 0.71 23.69 5.22
N LEU A 176 -0.41 23.00 5.16
CA LEU A 176 -1.22 22.90 3.95
C LEU A 176 -2.02 24.20 3.74
N GLU A 177 -1.78 24.83 2.62
CA GLU A 177 -2.50 26.06 2.25
C GLU A 177 -3.91 25.70 1.76
N ALA A 178 -4.93 26.38 2.31
CA ALA A 178 -6.32 26.18 1.91
C ALA A 178 -6.49 26.28 0.39
N ASP A 179 -7.42 25.47 -0.15
CA ASP A 179 -7.77 25.40 -1.58
C ASP A 179 -6.65 24.91 -2.53
N LYS A 180 -5.47 24.60 -2.01
CA LYS A 180 -4.38 24.02 -2.81
C LYS A 180 -4.52 22.48 -2.92
N LYS A 181 -3.85 21.96 -3.94
CA LYS A 181 -3.73 20.52 -4.20
C LYS A 181 -2.29 20.07 -4.00
N TYR A 182 -2.13 18.87 -3.49
CA TYR A 182 -0.85 18.28 -3.17
C TYR A 182 -0.73 16.88 -3.77
N ALA A 183 0.28 16.66 -4.58
CA ALA A 183 0.62 15.33 -5.04
C ALA A 183 1.45 14.61 -3.97
N LEU A 184 1.05 13.42 -3.56
CA LEU A 184 1.81 12.58 -2.66
C LEU A 184 2.88 11.84 -3.48
N LEU A 185 4.14 12.22 -3.32
CA LEU A 185 5.24 11.60 -4.06
C LEU A 185 5.66 10.28 -3.44
N GLY A 186 5.66 10.19 -2.11
CA GLY A 186 5.99 9.00 -1.34
C GLY A 186 5.95 9.29 0.16
N MET A 187 6.30 8.27 0.94
CA MET A 187 6.36 8.36 2.40
C MET A 187 7.62 7.68 2.92
N THR A 188 8.19 8.22 4.00
CA THR A 188 9.30 7.61 4.72
C THR A 188 8.98 7.49 6.18
N THR A 189 9.66 6.62 6.89
CA THR A 189 9.48 6.40 8.32
C THR A 189 10.83 6.27 9.03
N ASP A 190 10.89 6.58 10.30
CA ASP A 190 12.09 6.38 11.14
C ASP A 190 12.22 4.94 11.67
N THR A 191 11.19 4.13 11.47
CA THR A 191 11.13 2.72 11.89
C THR A 191 10.58 1.89 10.74
N PRO A 192 11.16 0.72 10.40
CA PRO A 192 10.62 -0.17 9.39
C PRO A 192 9.20 -0.62 9.75
N LEU A 193 8.29 -0.56 8.78
CA LEU A 193 6.88 -0.95 8.94
C LEU A 193 6.49 -1.88 7.81
N ALA A 194 5.65 -2.87 8.09
CA ALA A 194 5.12 -3.76 7.07
C ALA A 194 4.42 -2.98 5.97
N GLN A 195 3.70 -1.93 6.37
CA GLN A 195 2.92 -1.09 5.46
C GLN A 195 2.67 0.28 6.09
N ILE A 196 2.69 1.30 5.25
CA ILE A 196 2.12 2.63 5.53
C ILE A 196 0.97 2.85 4.55
N GLY A 197 -0.20 3.25 5.06
CA GLY A 197 -1.39 3.49 4.26
C GLY A 197 -1.92 4.91 4.39
N ILE A 198 -2.58 5.38 3.34
CA ILE A 198 -3.35 6.62 3.31
C ILE A 198 -4.77 6.33 2.85
N THR A 199 -5.74 6.84 3.58
CA THR A 199 -7.16 6.70 3.27
C THR A 199 -7.86 8.04 3.45
N GLY A 200 -8.62 8.48 2.46
CA GLY A 200 -9.33 9.74 2.53
C GLY A 200 -10.32 9.97 1.40
N PRO A 201 -11.00 11.12 1.38
CA PRO A 201 -11.95 11.43 0.31
C PRO A 201 -11.30 11.43 -1.08
N ASP A 202 -10.06 11.94 -1.21
CA ASP A 202 -9.38 12.04 -2.50
C ASP A 202 -8.77 10.72 -2.99
N THR A 203 -8.65 9.71 -2.11
CA THR A 203 -8.34 8.33 -2.52
C THR A 203 -9.60 7.51 -2.87
N GLY A 204 -10.78 8.15 -2.85
CA GLY A 204 -12.06 7.46 -3.03
C GLY A 204 -12.41 6.56 -1.83
N ARG A 205 -11.81 6.81 -0.68
CA ARG A 205 -11.87 6.01 0.55
C ARG A 205 -11.24 4.62 0.41
N TYR A 206 -10.46 4.39 -0.65
CA TYR A 206 -9.57 3.24 -0.72
C TYR A 206 -8.33 3.50 0.09
N ARG A 207 -7.75 2.45 0.65
CA ARG A 207 -6.43 2.53 1.24
C ARG A 207 -5.39 2.41 0.14
N VAL A 208 -4.52 3.40 0.06
CA VAL A 208 -3.38 3.42 -0.84
C VAL A 208 -2.13 3.28 0.00
N SER A 209 -1.38 2.23 -0.20
CA SER A 209 -0.26 1.90 0.68
C SER A 209 1.04 1.73 -0.09
N MET A 210 2.11 1.74 0.69
CA MET A 210 3.47 1.44 0.25
C MET A 210 4.23 0.69 1.37
N PRO A 211 5.34 0.01 1.06
CA PRO A 211 6.21 -0.56 2.09
C PRO A 211 6.78 0.55 2.98
N GLY A 212 6.81 0.32 4.28
CA GLY A 212 7.36 1.27 5.24
C GLY A 212 8.88 1.27 5.23
N LYS A 213 9.46 2.11 4.37
CA LYS A 213 10.89 2.23 4.13
C LYS A 213 11.50 3.35 4.96
N VAL A 214 12.59 3.04 5.66
CA VAL A 214 13.41 4.03 6.35
C VAL A 214 14.29 4.79 5.35
N ASP A 215 14.78 4.13 4.31
CA ASP A 215 15.59 4.77 3.28
C ASP A 215 14.75 5.74 2.44
N PRO A 216 15.01 7.06 2.52
CA PRO A 216 14.26 8.06 1.77
C PRO A 216 14.48 7.97 0.25
N THR A 217 15.56 7.33 -0.20
CA THR A 217 15.81 7.13 -1.64
C THR A 217 14.90 6.09 -2.26
N ILE A 218 14.23 5.28 -1.42
CA ILE A 218 13.30 4.24 -1.85
C ILE A 218 11.85 4.66 -1.57
N GLY A 219 11.57 5.19 -0.38
CA GLY A 219 10.22 5.55 0.05
C GLY A 219 9.77 6.95 -0.40
N GLY A 220 10.70 7.90 -0.48
CA GLY A 220 10.39 9.32 -0.68
C GLY A 220 9.75 9.69 -2.01
N ASP A 221 9.91 8.87 -3.04
CA ASP A 221 9.33 9.05 -4.37
C ASP A 221 8.62 7.81 -4.92
N TRP A 222 8.17 6.93 -4.02
CA TRP A 222 7.54 5.65 -4.36
C TRP A 222 6.44 5.75 -5.43
N PHE A 223 5.49 6.67 -5.27
CA PHE A 223 4.39 6.83 -6.22
C PHE A 223 4.84 7.42 -7.56
N VAL A 224 5.91 8.22 -7.55
CA VAL A 224 6.53 8.72 -8.78
C VAL A 224 7.17 7.58 -9.56
N GLN A 225 7.93 6.73 -8.87
CA GLN A 225 8.55 5.54 -9.47
C GLN A 225 7.50 4.58 -10.04
N LEU A 226 6.43 4.30 -9.29
CA LEU A 226 5.32 3.48 -9.77
C LEU A 226 4.66 4.07 -11.02
N SER A 227 4.35 5.36 -10.99
CA SER A 227 3.73 6.05 -12.12
C SER A 227 4.61 6.02 -13.37
N ALA A 228 5.91 6.24 -13.21
CA ALA A 228 6.88 6.16 -14.31
C ALA A 228 7.03 4.72 -14.84
N LYS A 229 7.12 3.75 -13.96
CA LYS A 229 7.31 2.33 -14.29
C LYS A 229 6.15 1.76 -15.10
N TYR A 230 4.92 2.07 -14.71
CA TYR A 230 3.72 1.54 -15.36
C TYR A 230 3.12 2.48 -16.40
N ASN A 231 3.59 3.73 -16.48
CA ASN A 231 3.01 4.80 -17.29
C ASN A 231 1.51 4.99 -17.01
N LEU A 232 1.14 4.95 -15.73
CA LEU A 232 -0.23 5.07 -15.23
C LEU A 232 -0.36 6.26 -14.27
N PRO A 233 -1.58 6.80 -14.07
CA PRO A 233 -1.84 7.83 -13.08
C PRO A 233 -1.91 7.22 -11.67
N LEU A 234 -0.77 7.01 -11.03
CA LEU A 234 -0.65 6.32 -9.73
C LEU A 234 -0.25 7.25 -8.58
N ILE A 235 -0.09 8.56 -8.83
CA ILE A 235 0.27 9.54 -7.80
C ILE A 235 -1.02 10.10 -7.19
N PRO A 236 -1.30 9.85 -5.90
CA PRO A 236 -2.47 10.42 -5.23
C PRO A 236 -2.39 11.96 -5.19
N VAL A 237 -3.50 12.63 -5.47
CA VAL A 237 -3.61 14.10 -5.38
C VAL A 237 -4.63 14.46 -4.32
N ILE A 238 -4.17 15.09 -3.25
CA ILE A 238 -4.93 15.41 -2.05
C ILE A 238 -5.26 16.90 -2.06
N LYS A 239 -6.50 17.26 -1.74
CA LYS A 239 -6.90 18.65 -1.49
C LYS A 239 -6.62 19.03 -0.04
N ALA A 240 -6.06 20.20 0.20
CA ALA A 240 -5.84 20.69 1.56
C ALA A 240 -7.08 20.61 2.45
N ASN A 241 -8.24 20.96 1.89
CA ASN A 241 -9.52 20.96 2.61
C ASN A 241 -9.97 19.55 3.08
N ASN A 242 -9.34 18.50 2.58
CA ASN A 242 -9.60 17.12 2.97
C ASN A 242 -8.55 16.57 3.96
N ALA A 243 -7.56 17.36 4.36
CA ALA A 243 -6.44 16.90 5.20
C ALA A 243 -6.90 16.30 6.53
N GLY A 244 -7.81 16.97 7.24
CA GLY A 244 -8.37 16.46 8.51
C GLY A 244 -9.21 15.20 8.38
N SER A 245 -9.64 14.84 7.17
CA SER A 245 -10.37 13.61 6.85
C SER A 245 -9.52 12.57 6.13
N THR A 246 -8.25 12.88 5.88
CA THR A 246 -7.27 11.99 5.28
C THR A 246 -6.42 11.39 6.39
N LEU A 247 -6.53 10.08 6.58
CA LEU A 247 -5.87 9.35 7.66
C LEU A 247 -4.65 8.61 7.12
N ILE A 248 -3.58 8.66 7.90
CA ILE A 248 -2.39 7.85 7.72
C ILE A 248 -2.41 6.77 8.78
N ASP A 249 -2.32 5.52 8.37
CA ASP A 249 -2.23 4.36 9.25
C ASP A 249 -0.99 3.52 8.92
N CYS A 250 -0.62 2.61 9.81
CA CYS A 250 0.52 1.75 9.60
C CYS A 250 0.40 0.42 10.33
N VAL A 251 1.18 -0.53 9.88
CA VAL A 251 1.22 -1.93 10.36
C VAL A 251 2.65 -2.33 10.67
N ASP A 252 2.85 -3.01 11.78
CA ASP A 252 4.07 -3.74 12.07
C ASP A 252 3.77 -5.16 12.60
N THR A 253 4.78 -5.91 13.01
CA THR A 253 4.59 -7.26 13.57
C THR A 253 4.29 -7.22 15.07
N ALA A 254 4.68 -6.18 15.80
CA ALA A 254 4.54 -6.04 17.25
C ALA A 254 3.35 -5.15 17.66
N GLY A 255 3.12 -4.06 16.93
CA GLY A 255 2.11 -3.05 17.25
C GLY A 255 2.47 -2.12 18.40
N GLY A 256 1.70 -1.03 18.51
CA GLY A 256 1.80 -0.10 19.63
C GLY A 256 2.95 0.92 19.54
N ALA A 257 3.77 0.88 18.50
CA ALA A 257 4.75 1.93 18.23
C ALA A 257 4.07 3.19 17.69
N THR A 258 4.70 4.35 17.87
CA THR A 258 4.28 5.62 17.29
C THR A 258 5.41 6.11 16.38
N PRO A 259 5.49 5.58 15.14
CA PRO A 259 6.54 5.96 14.21
C PRO A 259 6.37 7.40 13.72
N ASN A 260 7.48 8.04 13.39
CA ASN A 260 7.48 9.31 12.67
C ASN A 260 7.39 9.00 11.17
N ILE A 261 6.25 9.29 10.56
CA ILE A 261 6.04 9.13 9.12
C ILE A 261 6.09 10.51 8.47
N THR A 262 6.98 10.68 7.51
CA THR A 262 7.08 11.90 6.71
C THR A 262 6.50 11.65 5.33
N LEU A 263 5.43 12.36 5.00
CA LEU A 263 4.86 12.38 3.66
C LEU A 263 5.59 13.44 2.82
N ILE A 264 6.06 13.05 1.66
CA ILE A 264 6.69 13.97 0.70
C ILE A 264 5.61 14.47 -0.26
N LEU A 265 5.29 15.73 -0.14
CA LEU A 265 4.21 16.40 -0.87
C LEU A 265 4.75 17.44 -1.86
N ALA A 266 4.19 17.44 -3.06
CA ALA A 266 4.39 18.50 -4.04
C ALA A 266 3.12 19.34 -4.16
N GLN A 267 3.21 20.64 -3.84
CA GLN A 267 2.12 21.58 -4.08
C GLN A 267 2.00 21.84 -5.57
N LEU A 268 0.79 21.72 -6.09
CA LEU A 268 0.47 21.94 -7.49
C LEU A 268 -0.07 23.37 -7.72
N ALA A 269 0.28 23.92 -8.85
CA ALA A 269 -0.33 25.16 -9.35
C ALA A 269 -1.85 25.00 -9.44
N GLY A 270 -2.58 25.97 -8.95
CA GLY A 270 -4.05 25.95 -8.85
C GLY A 270 -4.75 26.14 -10.18
#